data_b1e58e68b5763006714ca2587b266e9c
#
_entry.id   b1e58e68b5763006714ca2587b266e9c
#
_cell.length_a   1.000
_cell.length_b   1.000
_cell.length_c   1.000
_cell.angle_alpha   90.00
_cell.angle_beta   90.00
_cell.angle_gamma   90.00
#
_symmetry.space_group_name_H-M   'P 1'
#
loop_
_entity.id
_entity.type
_entity.pdbx_description
1 polymer ?
#
loop_
_entity_poly.entity_id
_entity_poly.type
_entity_poly.pdbx_seq_one_letter_code
_entity_poly.pdbx_strand_id
1 'polypeptide(L)'
;MGYIRLPGTMGHSGGKLIYSNNPEAINKYHIGYPLRNAGKYTIGTTVSKGEVVNFEYYHANYTGGPLQIAVAVINNTGKPVAFKVSREGKATGNVTTTSTINIAAKCNAAFYNSSARWDTINNQQTFLLASSGPLNDKEMANGKVEISPIDGSLSVRIIFYDPNKTTQTSAASFDRATDDGKLRTT
;
A
#
# COMPACT_ATOMS: atom_id res chain seq x y z
N MET A 1 -35.75 -11.92 1.34
CA MET A 1 -34.59 -12.65 0.84
C MET A 1 -33.94 -13.37 2.02
N GLY A 2 -33.89 -14.69 1.99
CA GLY A 2 -33.24 -15.48 3.04
C GLY A 2 -31.73 -15.59 2.78
N TYR A 3 -30.92 -15.39 3.80
CA TYR A 3 -29.48 -15.65 3.71
C TYR A 3 -29.23 -17.16 3.82
N ILE A 4 -28.51 -17.72 2.85
CA ILE A 4 -28.03 -19.10 2.94
C ILE A 4 -26.74 -19.07 3.74
N ARG A 5 -26.76 -19.66 4.94
CA ARG A 5 -25.54 -19.88 5.73
C ARG A 5 -24.77 -21.05 5.10
N LEU A 6 -23.63 -20.77 4.48
CA LEU A 6 -22.74 -21.81 4.00
C LEU A 6 -22.13 -22.56 5.20
N PRO A 7 -22.23 -23.90 5.26
CA PRO A 7 -21.55 -24.67 6.28
C PRO A 7 -20.05 -24.64 6.00
N GLY A 8 -19.28 -24.14 6.96
CA GLY A 8 -17.81 -24.11 6.88
C GLY A 8 -17.25 -23.47 8.14
N THR A 9 -16.14 -23.95 8.60
CA THR A 9 -15.29 -23.30 9.59
C THR A 9 -14.45 -22.25 8.86
N MET A 10 -14.55 -20.98 9.25
CA MET A 10 -13.62 -19.96 8.78
C MET A 10 -12.25 -20.25 9.41
N GLY A 11 -11.33 -20.81 8.62
CA GLY A 11 -9.94 -20.95 8.99
C GLY A 11 -9.15 -19.76 8.47
N HIS A 12 -8.26 -19.21 9.28
CA HIS A 12 -7.25 -18.27 8.81
C HIS A 12 -6.06 -19.07 8.29
N SER A 13 -5.94 -19.16 6.97
CA SER A 13 -4.72 -19.62 6.30
C SER A 13 -4.12 -18.43 5.55
N GLY A 14 -2.93 -17.99 5.94
CA GLY A 14 -2.23 -16.89 5.27
C GLY A 14 -1.39 -16.07 6.22
N GLY A 15 -0.52 -15.22 5.68
CA GLY A 15 0.30 -14.31 6.44
C GLY A 15 -0.50 -13.15 7.05
N LYS A 16 0.17 -12.37 7.88
CA LYS A 16 -0.37 -11.15 8.49
C LYS A 16 -0.89 -10.19 7.41
N LEU A 17 -2.07 -9.61 7.63
CA LEU A 17 -2.62 -8.55 6.80
C LEU A 17 -2.35 -7.17 7.43
N ILE A 18 -1.80 -6.27 6.65
CA ILE A 18 -1.65 -4.85 6.94
C ILE A 18 -2.53 -4.08 5.97
N TYR A 19 -3.61 -3.50 6.47
CA TYR A 19 -4.59 -2.80 5.66
C TYR A 19 -4.59 -1.30 5.95
N SER A 20 -4.59 -0.48 4.91
CA SER A 20 -4.64 0.98 4.99
C SER A 20 -5.81 1.55 4.20
N ASN A 21 -6.75 2.09 4.91
CA ASN A 21 -7.89 2.83 4.35
C ASN A 21 -8.24 4.04 5.25
N ASN A 22 -7.32 4.48 6.08
CA ASN A 22 -7.46 5.65 6.93
C ASN A 22 -6.25 6.59 6.75
N PRO A 23 -6.46 7.82 6.21
CA PRO A 23 -7.73 8.38 5.71
C PRO A 23 -8.14 7.76 4.38
N GLU A 24 -9.42 7.46 4.17
CA GLU A 24 -9.92 6.94 2.89
C GLU A 24 -9.73 7.96 1.75
N ALA A 25 -10.08 9.22 2.04
CA ALA A 25 -9.86 10.36 1.16
C ALA A 25 -8.64 11.17 1.65
N ILE A 26 -7.51 11.01 0.96
CA ILE A 26 -6.30 11.79 1.25
C ILE A 26 -6.49 13.20 0.75
N ASN A 27 -6.50 14.18 1.64
CA ASN A 27 -6.60 15.59 1.31
C ASN A 27 -5.39 16.38 1.84
N LYS A 28 -5.30 17.67 1.52
CA LYS A 28 -4.19 18.56 1.91
C LYS A 28 -3.90 18.60 3.42
N TYR A 29 -4.90 18.33 4.28
CA TYR A 29 -4.71 18.33 5.73
C TYR A 29 -4.00 17.04 6.22
N HIS A 30 -4.25 15.90 5.58
CA HIS A 30 -3.61 14.64 5.93
C HIS A 30 -2.13 14.58 5.58
N ILE A 31 -1.73 15.28 4.51
CA ILE A 31 -0.34 15.33 4.04
C ILE A 31 0.46 16.49 4.63
N GLY A 32 -0.23 17.39 5.42
CA GLY A 32 0.36 18.63 5.92
C GLY A 32 0.56 19.66 4.81
N TYR A 33 0.01 20.86 4.98
CA TYR A 33 0.19 21.95 4.02
C TYR A 33 1.01 23.07 4.65
N PRO A 34 2.05 23.59 3.99
CA PRO A 34 2.69 23.03 2.80
C PRO A 34 3.39 21.70 3.12
N LEU A 35 3.36 20.77 2.18
CA LEU A 35 4.04 19.48 2.23
C LEU A 35 5.53 19.64 2.57
N ARG A 36 5.92 19.65 3.84
CA ARG A 36 7.32 19.89 4.22
C ARG A 36 8.26 18.85 3.65
N ASN A 37 7.80 17.61 3.48
CA ASN A 37 8.59 16.51 2.88
C ASN A 37 7.87 15.85 1.69
N ALA A 38 6.84 16.49 1.13
CA ALA A 38 6.10 16.04 -0.05
C ALA A 38 5.53 14.61 0.03
N GLY A 39 5.59 13.93 1.18
CA GLY A 39 5.06 12.58 1.38
C GLY A 39 4.84 12.21 2.84
N LYS A 40 3.98 11.24 3.05
CA LYS A 40 3.63 10.65 4.36
C LYS A 40 3.45 9.14 4.22
N TYR A 41 3.41 8.41 5.34
CA TYR A 41 2.94 7.03 5.37
C TYR A 41 1.72 6.88 6.28
N THR A 42 0.83 5.96 5.95
CA THR A 42 -0.37 5.67 6.78
C THR A 42 -0.06 4.63 7.83
N ILE A 43 0.53 3.53 7.43
CA ILE A 43 0.90 2.41 8.29
C ILE A 43 2.24 1.83 7.86
N GLY A 44 3.00 1.31 8.80
CA GLY A 44 4.27 0.66 8.55
C GLY A 44 4.57 -0.41 9.57
N THR A 45 5.36 -1.39 9.19
CA THR A 45 5.84 -2.47 10.03
C THR A 45 7.21 -2.96 9.57
N THR A 46 7.91 -3.67 10.44
CA THR A 46 9.06 -4.48 10.04
C THR A 46 8.57 -5.89 9.70
N VAL A 47 8.97 -6.40 8.55
CA VAL A 47 8.71 -7.78 8.13
C VAL A 47 10.00 -8.56 8.30
N SER A 48 9.96 -9.60 9.11
CA SER A 48 11.13 -10.42 9.46
C SER A 48 11.39 -11.50 8.41
N LYS A 49 12.59 -12.04 8.40
CA LYS A 49 12.98 -13.18 7.58
C LYS A 49 11.94 -14.32 7.69
N GLY A 50 11.43 -14.78 6.53
CA GLY A 50 10.47 -15.87 6.42
C GLY A 50 9.03 -15.52 6.80
N GLU A 51 8.78 -14.32 7.36
CA GLU A 51 7.43 -13.85 7.62
C GLU A 51 6.72 -13.53 6.29
N VAL A 52 5.48 -13.99 6.12
CA VAL A 52 4.63 -13.66 4.97
C VAL A 52 3.66 -12.59 5.41
N VAL A 53 3.67 -11.44 4.72
CA VAL A 53 2.81 -10.32 5.05
C VAL A 53 2.10 -9.82 3.78
N ASN A 54 0.79 -9.64 3.90
CA ASN A 54 -0.04 -9.02 2.90
C ASN A 54 -0.24 -7.54 3.23
N PHE A 55 0.05 -6.67 2.29
CA PHE A 55 -0.24 -5.25 2.36
C PHE A 55 -1.35 -4.92 1.39
N GLU A 56 -2.34 -4.17 1.86
CA GLU A 56 -3.41 -3.65 1.04
C GLU A 56 -3.69 -2.20 1.39
N TYR A 57 -3.88 -1.37 0.37
CA TYR A 57 -4.35 -0.01 0.55
C TYR A 57 -5.53 0.31 -0.36
N TYR A 58 -6.36 1.25 0.09
CA TYR A 58 -7.50 1.77 -0.64
C TYR A 58 -7.69 3.25 -0.30
N HIS A 59 -7.25 4.13 -1.19
CA HIS A 59 -7.27 5.58 -0.95
C HIS A 59 -7.66 6.36 -2.19
N ALA A 60 -8.39 7.46 -1.97
CA ALA A 60 -8.73 8.44 -2.99
C ALA A 60 -7.90 9.72 -2.82
N ASN A 61 -7.50 10.33 -3.92
CA ASN A 61 -6.81 11.60 -3.96
C ASN A 61 -7.79 12.78 -3.94
N TYR A 62 -7.75 13.60 -2.92
CA TYR A 62 -8.49 14.87 -2.77
C TYR A 62 -7.55 16.00 -2.38
N THR A 63 -6.29 15.94 -2.82
CA THR A 63 -5.28 16.96 -2.47
C THR A 63 -5.34 18.19 -3.34
N GLY A 64 -6.04 18.12 -4.48
CA GLY A 64 -6.06 19.17 -5.51
C GLY A 64 -4.81 19.16 -6.42
N GLY A 65 -3.95 18.15 -6.30
CA GLY A 65 -2.74 17.97 -7.09
C GLY A 65 -2.43 16.49 -7.32
N PRO A 66 -1.33 16.16 -8.00
CA PRO A 66 -0.94 14.78 -8.23
C PRO A 66 -0.54 14.09 -6.92
N LEU A 67 -0.95 12.83 -6.77
CA LEU A 67 -0.62 11.99 -5.63
C LEU A 67 -0.24 10.59 -6.12
N GLN A 68 0.83 10.03 -5.61
CA GLN A 68 1.19 8.63 -5.84
C GLN A 68 1.10 7.85 -4.54
N ILE A 69 0.52 6.65 -4.60
CA ILE A 69 0.34 5.75 -3.46
C ILE A 69 1.04 4.44 -3.79
N ALA A 70 1.76 3.87 -2.82
CA ALA A 70 2.50 2.63 -3.02
C ALA A 70 2.79 1.92 -1.70
N VAL A 71 3.14 0.64 -1.79
CA VAL A 71 3.82 -0.09 -0.72
C VAL A 71 5.32 0.10 -0.91
N ALA A 72 5.97 0.82 -0.02
CA ALA A 72 7.40 1.06 -0.02
C ALA A 72 8.12 0.01 0.83
N VAL A 73 9.01 -0.75 0.20
CA VAL A 73 9.93 -1.68 0.86
C VAL A 73 11.27 -0.96 1.03
N ILE A 74 11.73 -0.83 2.27
CA ILE A 74 12.88 -0.02 2.65
C ILE A 74 13.91 -0.92 3.35
N ASN A 75 15.14 -0.89 2.86
CA ASN A 75 16.25 -1.61 3.48
C ASN A 75 17.22 -0.65 4.18
N ASN A 76 17.28 -0.74 5.52
CA ASN A 76 18.23 0.00 6.34
C ASN A 76 19.09 -0.96 7.21
N THR A 77 19.33 -2.19 6.73
CA THR A 77 20.00 -3.24 7.53
C THR A 77 21.53 -3.21 7.44
N GLY A 78 22.09 -2.36 6.60
CA GLY A 78 23.54 -2.29 6.36
C GLY A 78 24.04 -3.26 5.29
N LYS A 79 23.20 -4.16 4.75
CA LYS A 79 23.53 -5.15 3.71
C LYS A 79 22.37 -5.33 2.73
N PRO A 80 22.58 -5.90 1.54
CA PRO A 80 21.51 -6.29 0.65
C PRO A 80 20.58 -7.33 1.31
N VAL A 81 19.28 -7.26 1.01
CA VAL A 81 18.27 -8.22 1.48
C VAL A 81 17.47 -8.73 0.29
N ALA A 82 17.45 -10.04 0.11
CA ALA A 82 16.60 -10.70 -0.85
C ALA A 82 15.18 -10.88 -0.28
N PHE A 83 14.18 -10.72 -1.14
CA PHE A 83 12.79 -10.94 -0.76
C PHE A 83 11.97 -11.50 -1.92
N LYS A 84 10.91 -12.20 -1.58
CA LYS A 84 9.93 -12.72 -2.54
C LYS A 84 8.72 -11.81 -2.56
N VAL A 85 8.25 -11.48 -3.76
CA VAL A 85 6.90 -10.96 -4.01
C VAL A 85 6.08 -12.13 -4.54
N SER A 86 5.21 -12.69 -3.72
CA SER A 86 4.40 -13.85 -4.11
C SER A 86 3.27 -13.46 -5.05
N ARG A 87 2.66 -12.31 -4.78
CA ARG A 87 1.57 -11.74 -5.57
C ARG A 87 1.59 -10.22 -5.50
N GLU A 88 1.15 -9.57 -6.57
CA GLU A 88 1.00 -8.12 -6.64
C GLU A 88 -0.14 -7.75 -7.57
N GLY A 89 -0.98 -6.82 -7.14
CA GLY A 89 -2.06 -6.27 -7.95
C GLY A 89 -2.31 -4.81 -7.64
N LYS A 90 -2.76 -4.08 -8.64
CA LYS A 90 -3.19 -2.67 -8.49
C LYS A 90 -4.26 -2.31 -9.50
N ALA A 91 -5.08 -1.35 -9.14
CA ALA A 91 -6.02 -0.72 -10.05
C ALA A 91 -6.30 0.73 -9.62
N THR A 92 -6.59 1.57 -10.59
CA THR A 92 -6.92 2.99 -10.40
C THR A 92 -8.17 3.36 -11.17
N GLY A 93 -8.81 4.46 -10.81
CA GLY A 93 -9.97 5.03 -11.51
C GLY A 93 -10.59 6.21 -10.77
N ASN A 94 -11.62 6.78 -11.36
CA ASN A 94 -12.34 7.93 -10.79
C ASN A 94 -13.16 7.54 -9.56
N VAL A 95 -13.36 8.48 -8.64
CA VAL A 95 -14.16 8.31 -7.42
C VAL A 95 -15.64 8.40 -7.74
N THR A 96 -16.22 7.28 -8.20
CA THR A 96 -17.68 7.09 -8.34
C THR A 96 -18.05 5.75 -7.74
N THR A 97 -19.30 5.56 -7.30
CA THR A 97 -19.75 4.29 -6.69
C THR A 97 -19.48 3.08 -7.60
N THR A 98 -19.75 3.20 -8.90
CA THR A 98 -19.50 2.12 -9.85
C THR A 98 -17.99 1.88 -10.06
N SER A 99 -17.20 2.95 -10.11
CA SER A 99 -15.74 2.84 -10.29
C SER A 99 -15.06 2.22 -9.09
N THR A 100 -15.51 2.48 -7.85
CA THR A 100 -14.89 1.94 -6.63
C THR A 100 -14.97 0.41 -6.61
N ILE A 101 -16.14 -0.16 -6.88
CA ILE A 101 -16.33 -1.62 -6.97
C ILE A 101 -15.45 -2.22 -8.08
N ASN A 102 -15.44 -1.60 -9.25
CA ASN A 102 -14.64 -2.07 -10.37
C ASN A 102 -13.14 -1.99 -10.10
N ILE A 103 -12.67 -0.96 -9.39
CA ILE A 103 -11.25 -0.81 -9.02
C ILE A 103 -10.83 -1.95 -8.09
N ALA A 104 -11.62 -2.24 -7.04
CA ALA A 104 -11.34 -3.35 -6.14
C ALA A 104 -11.34 -4.70 -6.87
N ALA A 105 -12.32 -4.95 -7.74
CA ALA A 105 -12.40 -6.18 -8.54
C ALA A 105 -11.19 -6.32 -9.48
N LYS A 106 -10.79 -5.25 -10.18
CA LYS A 106 -9.61 -5.24 -11.06
C LYS A 106 -8.31 -5.46 -10.27
N CYS A 107 -8.16 -4.83 -9.10
CA CYS A 107 -7.01 -5.04 -8.24
C CYS A 107 -6.91 -6.50 -7.78
N ASN A 108 -8.01 -7.09 -7.33
CA ASN A 108 -8.07 -8.50 -6.95
C ASN A 108 -7.73 -9.42 -8.14
N ALA A 109 -8.30 -9.19 -9.31
CA ALA A 109 -7.99 -9.97 -10.50
C ALA A 109 -6.50 -9.89 -10.84
N ALA A 110 -5.91 -8.69 -10.83
CA ALA A 110 -4.47 -8.50 -11.05
C ALA A 110 -3.63 -9.23 -10.01
N PHE A 111 -4.00 -9.15 -8.72
CA PHE A 111 -3.30 -9.81 -7.63
C PHE A 111 -3.31 -11.34 -7.76
N TYR A 112 -4.47 -11.95 -8.05
CA TYR A 112 -4.58 -13.40 -8.16
C TYR A 112 -3.97 -13.98 -9.46
N ASN A 113 -3.87 -13.16 -10.51
CA ASN A 113 -3.27 -13.56 -11.78
C ASN A 113 -1.78 -13.23 -11.89
N SER A 114 -1.19 -12.58 -10.88
CA SER A 114 0.24 -12.23 -10.89
C SER A 114 1.12 -13.44 -10.60
N SER A 115 2.31 -13.44 -11.21
CA SER A 115 3.34 -14.45 -10.94
C SER A 115 4.26 -14.01 -9.82
N ALA A 116 4.76 -14.98 -9.07
CA ALA A 116 5.78 -14.70 -8.05
C ALA A 116 7.11 -14.28 -8.70
N ARG A 117 7.81 -13.35 -8.01
CA ARG A 117 9.17 -12.95 -8.37
C ARG A 117 10.05 -12.78 -7.14
N TRP A 118 11.34 -12.76 -7.36
CA TRP A 118 12.37 -12.57 -6.34
C TRP A 118 13.16 -11.32 -6.71
N ASP A 119 13.35 -10.46 -5.73
CA ASP A 119 14.08 -9.21 -5.86
C ASP A 119 15.12 -9.08 -4.76
N THR A 120 16.13 -8.23 -4.96
CA THR A 120 17.11 -7.87 -3.96
C THR A 120 17.13 -6.36 -3.81
N ILE A 121 17.03 -5.88 -2.57
CA ILE A 121 17.10 -4.46 -2.26
C ILE A 121 18.40 -4.16 -1.52
N ASN A 122 19.23 -3.27 -2.09
CA ASN A 122 20.49 -2.84 -1.46
C ASN A 122 20.22 -1.98 -0.23
N ASN A 123 21.24 -1.88 0.64
CA ASN A 123 21.13 -1.00 1.81
C ASN A 123 20.83 0.45 1.42
N GLN A 124 20.00 1.11 2.21
CA GLN A 124 19.51 2.49 2.00
C GLN A 124 18.67 2.69 0.72
N GLN A 125 18.21 1.62 0.11
CA GLN A 125 17.30 1.71 -1.02
C GLN A 125 15.84 1.56 -0.59
N THR A 126 14.97 2.12 -1.43
CA THR A 126 13.51 1.95 -1.36
C THR A 126 13.01 1.38 -2.67
N PHE A 127 12.23 0.32 -2.58
CA PHE A 127 11.57 -0.34 -3.71
C PHE A 127 10.05 -0.11 -3.60
N LEU A 128 9.39 0.24 -4.70
CA LEU A 128 7.94 0.43 -4.71
C LEU A 128 7.23 -0.78 -5.29
N LEU A 129 6.25 -1.29 -4.54
CA LEU A 129 5.34 -2.35 -4.93
C LEU A 129 3.92 -1.81 -4.98
N ALA A 130 3.07 -2.41 -5.83
CA ALA A 130 1.67 -2.02 -6.02
C ALA A 130 1.49 -0.50 -6.16
N SER A 131 2.43 0.16 -6.88
CA SER A 131 2.40 1.62 -7.04
C SER A 131 1.27 2.04 -7.97
N SER A 132 0.45 3.01 -7.53
CA SER A 132 -0.66 3.54 -8.33
C SER A 132 -0.21 4.26 -9.61
N GLY A 133 1.03 4.76 -9.64
CA GLY A 133 1.40 5.85 -10.52
C GLY A 133 0.77 7.17 -10.04
N PRO A 134 1.01 8.29 -10.75
CA PRO A 134 0.39 9.56 -10.42
C PRO A 134 -1.14 9.49 -10.58
N LEU A 135 -1.87 9.80 -9.51
CA LEU A 135 -3.32 9.97 -9.49
C LEU A 135 -3.65 11.44 -9.60
N ASN A 136 -4.58 11.81 -10.45
CA ASN A 136 -5.16 13.15 -10.47
C ASN A 136 -6.11 13.35 -9.27
N ASP A 137 -6.50 14.60 -9.02
CA ASP A 137 -7.54 14.88 -8.03
C ASP A 137 -8.83 14.12 -8.35
N LYS A 138 -9.49 13.55 -7.31
CA LYS A 138 -10.67 12.67 -7.41
C LYS A 138 -10.44 11.34 -8.14
N GLU A 139 -9.21 10.91 -8.27
CA GLU A 139 -8.90 9.53 -8.61
C GLU A 139 -8.58 8.71 -7.35
N MET A 140 -8.73 7.42 -7.46
CA MET A 140 -8.46 6.49 -6.37
C MET A 140 -7.64 5.30 -6.83
N ALA A 141 -6.98 4.66 -5.89
CA ALA A 141 -6.22 3.45 -6.12
C ALA A 141 -6.51 2.40 -5.04
N ASN A 142 -6.55 1.15 -5.48
CA ASN A 142 -6.40 -0.02 -4.64
C ASN A 142 -5.13 -0.76 -5.05
N GLY A 143 -4.32 -1.15 -4.08
CA GLY A 143 -3.10 -1.91 -4.29
C GLY A 143 -2.96 -3.01 -3.27
N LYS A 144 -2.51 -4.20 -3.73
CA LYS A 144 -2.26 -5.39 -2.90
C LYS A 144 -0.91 -5.98 -3.23
N VAL A 145 -0.20 -6.43 -2.22
CA VAL A 145 1.05 -7.17 -2.40
C VAL A 145 1.28 -8.14 -1.25
N GLU A 146 1.75 -9.33 -1.57
CA GLU A 146 2.22 -10.32 -0.61
C GLU A 146 3.73 -10.47 -0.72
N ILE A 147 4.45 -10.21 0.39
CA ILE A 147 5.92 -10.26 0.44
C ILE A 147 6.44 -11.14 1.56
N SER A 148 7.65 -11.66 1.36
CA SER A 148 8.41 -12.37 2.38
C SER A 148 9.91 -12.12 2.21
N PRO A 149 10.61 -11.50 3.18
CA PRO A 149 12.06 -11.42 3.18
C PRO A 149 12.70 -12.80 3.35
N ILE A 150 13.82 -13.04 2.64
CA ILE A 150 14.47 -14.36 2.59
C ILE A 150 15.65 -14.45 3.56
N ASP A 151 16.46 -13.41 3.65
CA ASP A 151 17.75 -13.46 4.38
C ASP A 151 17.98 -12.29 5.35
N GLY A 152 16.93 -11.48 5.58
CA GLY A 152 16.98 -10.35 6.51
C GLY A 152 15.59 -9.86 6.89
N SER A 153 15.50 -8.67 7.43
CA SER A 153 14.26 -7.99 7.72
C SER A 153 14.18 -6.69 6.91
N LEU A 154 12.97 -6.29 6.54
CA LEU A 154 12.69 -5.09 5.76
C LEU A 154 11.66 -4.22 6.48
N SER A 155 11.86 -2.90 6.45
CA SER A 155 10.83 -1.95 6.84
C SER A 155 9.87 -1.76 5.66
N VAL A 156 8.57 -1.92 5.89
CA VAL A 156 7.56 -1.79 4.84
C VAL A 156 6.50 -0.79 5.28
N ARG A 157 6.19 0.15 4.41
CA ARG A 157 5.24 1.24 4.67
C ARG A 157 4.27 1.40 3.52
N ILE A 158 3.01 1.70 3.82
CA ILE A 158 2.09 2.22 2.81
C ILE A 158 2.26 3.73 2.79
N ILE A 159 2.79 4.26 1.68
CA ILE A 159 3.15 5.66 1.51
C ILE A 159 2.26 6.34 0.49
N PHE A 160 2.14 7.65 0.62
CA PHE A 160 1.64 8.54 -0.42
C PHE A 160 2.48 9.81 -0.50
N TYR A 161 2.70 10.32 -1.69
CA TYR A 161 3.54 11.48 -1.93
C TYR A 161 3.18 12.22 -3.23
N ASP A 162 3.57 13.48 -3.32
CA ASP A 162 3.50 14.26 -4.57
C ASP A 162 4.74 13.94 -5.42
N PRO A 163 4.58 13.23 -6.55
CA PRO A 163 5.71 12.80 -7.37
C PRO A 163 6.48 13.96 -8.05
N ASN A 164 5.88 15.15 -8.08
CA ASN A 164 6.54 16.35 -8.61
C ASN A 164 7.46 17.03 -7.58
N LYS A 165 7.34 16.66 -6.29
CA LYS A 165 8.08 17.31 -5.19
C LYS A 165 9.08 16.41 -4.51
N THR A 166 8.87 15.10 -4.56
CA THR A 166 9.75 14.12 -3.93
C THR A 166 9.77 12.79 -4.69
N THR A 167 10.69 11.92 -4.34
CA THR A 167 10.83 10.59 -4.87
C THR A 167 10.67 9.54 -3.79
N GLN A 168 10.49 8.27 -4.19
CA GLN A 168 10.41 7.12 -3.28
C GLN A 168 11.65 6.97 -2.38
N THR A 169 12.80 7.48 -2.76
CA THR A 169 14.03 7.40 -1.96
C THR A 169 13.90 8.09 -0.61
N SER A 170 12.99 9.08 -0.51
CA SER A 170 12.70 9.78 0.74
C SER A 170 11.72 9.03 1.66
N ALA A 171 11.17 7.88 1.25
CA ALA A 171 10.12 7.16 2.01
C ALA A 171 10.55 6.77 3.43
N ALA A 172 11.85 6.54 3.66
CA ALA A 172 12.39 6.24 5.00
C ALA A 172 12.22 7.42 5.98
N SER A 173 12.24 8.66 5.47
CA SER A 173 12.11 9.90 6.26
C SER A 173 10.68 10.46 6.34
N PHE A 174 9.70 9.83 5.65
CA PHE A 174 8.32 10.29 5.71
C PHE A 174 7.74 10.14 7.12
N ASP A 175 7.07 11.17 7.60
CA ASP A 175 6.30 11.12 8.84
C ASP A 175 4.99 10.36 8.64
N ARG A 176 4.41 9.90 9.76
CA ARG A 176 3.09 9.29 9.74
C ARG A 176 2.02 10.33 9.42
N ALA A 177 1.06 9.97 8.57
CA ALA A 177 -0.11 10.78 8.29
C ALA A 177 -1.01 10.90 9.53
N THR A 178 -1.70 12.02 9.64
CA THR A 178 -2.72 12.21 10.67
C THR A 178 -3.91 11.30 10.39
N ASP A 179 -4.40 10.64 11.43
CA ASP A 179 -5.66 9.88 11.40
C ASP A 179 -6.85 10.84 11.18
N ASP A 180 -7.84 10.45 10.40
CA ASP A 180 -9.06 11.24 10.20
C ASP A 180 -10.09 11.09 11.36
N GLY A 181 -9.75 10.32 12.41
CA GLY A 181 -10.57 10.09 13.60
C GLY A 181 -11.81 9.23 13.36
N LYS A 182 -11.99 8.67 12.16
CA LYS A 182 -13.12 7.80 11.85
C LYS A 182 -12.81 6.34 12.15
N LEU A 183 -13.62 5.72 12.99
CA LEU A 183 -13.57 4.28 13.19
C LEU A 183 -14.11 3.58 11.93
N ARG A 184 -13.29 2.73 11.30
CA ARG A 184 -13.71 1.88 10.20
C ARG A 184 -13.73 0.43 10.67
N THR A 185 -14.94 -0.17 10.62
CA THR A 185 -15.09 -1.61 10.85
C THR A 185 -14.68 -2.34 9.57
N THR A 186 -13.78 -3.28 9.69
CA THR A 186 -13.42 -4.26 8.65
C THR A 186 -14.42 -5.40 8.62
#